data_388c192c31658c828fa5c8b79e0fc363
#
_entry.id   388c192c31658c828fa5c8b79e0fc363
#
_cell.length_a   1.000
_cell.length_b   1.000
_cell.length_c   1.000
_cell.angle_alpha   90.00
_cell.angle_beta   90.00
_cell.angle_gamma   90.00
#
_symmetry.space_group_name_H-M   'P 1'
#
loop_
_entity.id
_entity.type
_entity.pdbx_description
1 polymer ?
#
loop_
_entity_poly.entity_id
_entity_poly.type
_entity_poly.pdbx_seq_one_letter_code
_entity_poly.pdbx_strand_id
1 'polypeptide(L)'
;MIIALVILAGLIIGSFLNVCIARLPLGQSIATPPSQCPRCKNPIKFYDNIPVVSYILLGGKCRTCGLPISARYPLVELLNALVYLWVFRELGLNGEAFIIMALSSSLIVITFIDLDHQIIPDVITLPGMVLGLVIAPFFMPALAGPLPFYLDRLMPQGWPHAESVINSFIGLVAGGAPLFLLGWIWEKLRHVEAMGGGDVKLMAMFGSFLGWKSALLIIMLGAIAGSVVGVALILLRKHKAENVIPFGPFLAAGAVVTMLYGSDILSWYLGLLRI
;
A
#
# COMPACT_ATOMS: atom_id res chain seq x y z
N MET A 1 -26.78 9.31 0.37
CA MET A 1 -26.23 9.79 -0.92
C MET A 1 -24.70 9.73 -0.94
N ILE A 2 -23.99 10.38 -0.02
CA ILE A 2 -22.51 10.44 0.01
C ILE A 2 -21.87 9.04 0.10
N ILE A 3 -22.37 8.15 0.97
CA ILE A 3 -21.85 6.77 1.11
C ILE A 3 -21.90 6.03 -0.24
N ALA A 4 -23.00 6.15 -0.99
CA ALA A 4 -23.12 5.51 -2.28
C ALA A 4 -22.10 6.06 -3.31
N LEU A 5 -21.81 7.35 -3.28
CA LEU A 5 -20.79 7.98 -4.11
C LEU A 5 -19.38 7.49 -3.75
N VAL A 6 -19.07 7.35 -2.47
CA VAL A 6 -17.78 6.82 -2.00
C VAL A 6 -17.58 5.36 -2.47
N ILE A 7 -18.61 4.52 -2.31
CA ILE A 7 -18.56 3.13 -2.78
C ILE A 7 -18.38 3.08 -4.31
N LEU A 8 -19.14 3.88 -5.05
CA LEU A 8 -19.05 3.93 -6.51
C LEU A 8 -17.66 4.39 -6.96
N ALA A 9 -17.11 5.43 -6.33
CA ALA A 9 -15.75 5.90 -6.60
C ALA A 9 -14.72 4.79 -6.32
N GLY A 10 -14.85 4.10 -5.18
CA GLY A 10 -13.98 2.97 -4.83
C GLY A 10 -14.05 1.83 -5.84
N LEU A 11 -15.25 1.50 -6.34
CA LEU A 11 -15.43 0.48 -7.38
C LEU A 11 -14.79 0.89 -8.71
N ILE A 12 -15.02 2.13 -9.16
CA ILE A 12 -14.45 2.65 -10.42
C ILE A 12 -12.92 2.66 -10.36
N ILE A 13 -12.36 3.21 -9.28
CA ILE A 13 -10.91 3.18 -9.06
C ILE A 13 -10.41 1.73 -8.99
N GLY A 14 -11.09 0.84 -8.26
CA GLY A 14 -10.74 -0.59 -8.19
C GLY A 14 -10.67 -1.27 -9.55
N SER A 15 -11.58 -0.93 -10.48
CA SER A 15 -11.52 -1.42 -11.86
C SER A 15 -10.26 -0.94 -12.60
N PHE A 16 -9.86 0.33 -12.38
CA PHE A 16 -8.59 0.86 -12.91
C PHE A 16 -7.37 0.18 -12.26
N LEU A 17 -7.42 -0.15 -10.95
CA LEU A 17 -6.33 -0.87 -10.30
C LEU A 17 -6.05 -2.22 -10.95
N ASN A 18 -7.07 -2.93 -11.45
CA ASN A 18 -6.88 -4.17 -12.21
C ASN A 18 -6.05 -3.96 -13.48
N VAL A 19 -6.20 -2.81 -14.15
CA VAL A 19 -5.37 -2.45 -15.30
C VAL A 19 -3.92 -2.21 -14.87
N CYS A 20 -3.72 -1.49 -13.76
CA CYS A 20 -2.39 -1.26 -13.19
C CYS A 20 -1.70 -2.58 -12.82
N ILE A 21 -2.39 -3.48 -12.11
CA ILE A 21 -1.89 -4.79 -11.70
C ILE A 21 -1.44 -5.63 -12.91
N ALA A 22 -2.21 -5.60 -13.99
CA ALA A 22 -1.91 -6.40 -15.18
C ALA A 22 -0.80 -5.81 -16.05
N ARG A 23 -0.62 -4.48 -16.08
CA ARG A 23 0.24 -3.80 -17.06
C ARG A 23 1.56 -3.28 -16.49
N LEU A 24 1.57 -2.78 -15.24
CA LEU A 24 2.78 -2.20 -14.67
C LEU A 24 3.96 -3.18 -14.59
N PRO A 25 3.78 -4.46 -14.20
CA PRO A 25 4.89 -5.42 -14.18
C PRO A 25 5.50 -5.67 -15.55
N LEU A 26 4.73 -5.47 -16.62
CA LEU A 26 5.14 -5.68 -18.00
C LEU A 26 5.68 -4.40 -18.67
N GLY A 27 5.76 -3.29 -17.95
CA GLY A 27 6.17 -1.99 -18.50
C GLY A 27 5.18 -1.44 -19.56
N GLN A 28 3.93 -1.90 -19.56
CA GLN A 28 2.93 -1.49 -20.55
C GLN A 28 2.19 -0.22 -20.13
N SER A 29 1.74 0.56 -21.12
CA SER A 29 0.94 1.76 -20.86
C SER A 29 -0.38 1.40 -20.17
N ILE A 30 -0.70 2.13 -19.08
CA ILE A 30 -1.99 2.01 -18.39
C ILE A 30 -3.13 2.73 -19.11
N ALA A 31 -2.82 3.63 -20.05
CA ALA A 31 -3.81 4.42 -20.78
C ALA A 31 -4.24 3.75 -22.10
N THR A 32 -3.33 3.11 -22.81
CA THR A 32 -3.56 2.53 -24.15
C THR A 32 -2.94 1.14 -24.26
N PRO A 33 -3.58 0.19 -24.94
CA PRO A 33 -4.93 0.23 -25.53
C PRO A 33 -6.04 0.19 -24.46
N PRO A 34 -7.34 0.39 -24.83
CA PRO A 34 -8.47 0.23 -23.90
C PRO A 34 -8.53 -1.19 -23.34
N SER A 35 -9.38 -1.40 -22.32
CA SER A 35 -9.55 -2.70 -21.68
C SER A 35 -9.98 -3.77 -22.70
N GLN A 36 -9.30 -4.91 -22.68
CA GLN A 36 -9.54 -6.01 -23.62
C GLN A 36 -9.51 -7.35 -22.89
N CYS A 37 -10.22 -8.32 -23.45
CA CYS A 37 -10.21 -9.68 -22.93
C CYS A 37 -8.78 -10.27 -23.03
N PRO A 38 -8.19 -10.83 -21.95
CA PRO A 38 -6.83 -11.38 -22.00
C PRO A 38 -6.71 -12.59 -22.94
N ARG A 39 -7.80 -13.27 -23.23
CA ARG A 39 -7.83 -14.48 -24.07
C ARG A 39 -8.05 -14.15 -25.55
N CYS A 40 -9.19 -13.51 -25.91
CA CYS A 40 -9.53 -13.24 -27.30
C CYS A 40 -9.09 -11.86 -27.82
N LYS A 41 -8.50 -11.01 -26.96
CA LYS A 41 -8.02 -9.66 -27.27
C LYS A 41 -9.10 -8.69 -27.78
N ASN A 42 -10.37 -9.12 -27.82
CA ASN A 42 -11.45 -8.20 -28.16
C ASN A 42 -11.60 -7.09 -27.12
N PRO A 43 -11.81 -5.83 -27.55
CA PRO A 43 -12.02 -4.71 -26.63
C PRO A 43 -13.30 -4.92 -25.81
N ILE A 44 -13.26 -4.60 -24.53
CA ILE A 44 -14.37 -4.66 -23.60
C ILE A 44 -15.20 -3.39 -23.80
N LYS A 45 -16.50 -3.54 -24.06
CA LYS A 45 -17.42 -2.42 -24.20
C LYS A 45 -17.60 -1.72 -22.84
N PHE A 46 -17.88 -0.42 -22.84
CA PHE A 46 -17.98 0.36 -21.60
C PHE A 46 -19.02 -0.20 -20.60
N TYR A 47 -20.15 -0.72 -21.11
CA TYR A 47 -21.19 -1.33 -20.26
C TYR A 47 -20.82 -2.73 -19.73
N ASP A 48 -19.84 -3.39 -20.32
CA ASP A 48 -19.27 -4.66 -19.85
C ASP A 48 -18.09 -4.42 -18.87
N ASN A 49 -17.73 -3.15 -18.64
CA ASN A 49 -16.69 -2.73 -17.72
C ASN A 49 -17.25 -2.04 -16.46
N ILE A 50 -18.56 -2.17 -16.20
CA ILE A 50 -19.17 -1.68 -14.95
C ILE A 50 -18.71 -2.58 -13.81
N PRO A 51 -17.99 -2.03 -12.81
CA PRO A 51 -17.35 -2.83 -11.77
C PRO A 51 -18.34 -3.75 -11.05
N VAL A 52 -17.94 -4.99 -10.79
CA VAL A 52 -18.72 -6.06 -10.14
C VAL A 52 -20.00 -6.42 -10.89
N VAL A 53 -20.81 -5.43 -11.27
CA VAL A 53 -22.12 -5.65 -11.93
C VAL A 53 -21.98 -6.42 -13.22
N SER A 54 -21.07 -6.01 -14.10
CA SER A 54 -20.84 -6.70 -15.38
C SER A 54 -20.35 -8.13 -15.17
N TYR A 55 -19.50 -8.36 -14.17
CA TYR A 55 -19.04 -9.71 -13.84
C TYR A 55 -20.20 -10.63 -13.44
N ILE A 56 -21.13 -10.15 -12.61
CA ILE A 56 -22.32 -10.91 -12.19
C ILE A 56 -23.25 -11.14 -13.36
N LEU A 57 -23.58 -10.10 -14.14
CA LEU A 57 -24.52 -10.19 -15.28
C LEU A 57 -24.00 -11.12 -16.39
N LEU A 58 -22.68 -11.19 -16.59
CA LEU A 58 -22.05 -12.08 -17.56
C LEU A 58 -21.74 -13.47 -17.00
N GLY A 59 -22.10 -13.76 -15.75
CA GLY A 59 -21.81 -15.04 -15.10
C GLY A 59 -20.31 -15.36 -15.04
N GLY A 60 -19.46 -14.33 -14.88
CA GLY A 60 -18.00 -14.47 -14.83
C GLY A 60 -17.36 -14.87 -16.16
N LYS A 61 -17.99 -14.62 -17.31
CA LYS A 61 -17.53 -15.04 -18.65
C LYS A 61 -17.39 -13.85 -19.59
N CYS A 62 -16.45 -13.96 -20.52
CA CYS A 62 -16.32 -12.96 -21.59
C CYS A 62 -17.53 -13.05 -22.54
N ARG A 63 -18.15 -11.92 -22.87
CA ARG A 63 -19.29 -11.84 -23.80
C ARG A 63 -18.96 -12.40 -25.18
N THR A 64 -17.74 -12.25 -25.66
CA THR A 64 -17.34 -12.61 -27.03
C THR A 64 -16.89 -14.06 -27.15
N CYS A 65 -15.97 -14.51 -26.27
CA CYS A 65 -15.40 -15.86 -26.39
C CYS A 65 -15.97 -16.87 -25.38
N GLY A 66 -16.82 -16.47 -24.44
CA GLY A 66 -17.43 -17.34 -23.44
C GLY A 66 -16.45 -17.87 -22.36
N LEU A 67 -15.16 -17.58 -22.46
CA LEU A 67 -14.16 -18.08 -21.51
C LEU A 67 -14.29 -17.38 -20.16
N PRO A 68 -13.95 -18.08 -19.05
CA PRO A 68 -14.09 -17.52 -17.71
C PRO A 68 -13.14 -16.34 -17.48
N ILE A 69 -13.65 -15.32 -16.77
CA ILE A 69 -12.92 -14.17 -16.25
C ILE A 69 -12.56 -14.48 -14.80
N SER A 70 -11.33 -14.17 -14.38
CA SER A 70 -10.88 -14.40 -13.01
C SER A 70 -11.73 -13.63 -11.99
N ALA A 71 -12.10 -14.28 -10.89
CA ALA A 71 -12.78 -13.65 -9.76
C ALA A 71 -11.92 -12.58 -9.06
N ARG A 72 -10.63 -12.52 -9.36
CA ARG A 72 -9.73 -11.47 -8.87
C ARG A 72 -10.19 -10.07 -9.27
N TYR A 73 -10.75 -9.90 -10.49
CA TYR A 73 -11.22 -8.59 -10.96
C TYR A 73 -12.27 -7.98 -10.02
N PRO A 74 -13.43 -8.63 -9.79
CA PRO A 74 -14.41 -8.08 -8.85
C PRO A 74 -13.91 -8.07 -7.40
N LEU A 75 -12.97 -8.94 -7.01
CA LEU A 75 -12.36 -8.92 -5.68
C LEU A 75 -11.58 -7.63 -5.44
N VAL A 76 -10.74 -7.21 -6.37
CA VAL A 76 -9.96 -5.96 -6.28
C VAL A 76 -10.90 -4.75 -6.24
N GLU A 77 -11.95 -4.75 -7.05
CA GLU A 77 -12.96 -3.69 -7.10
C GLU A 77 -13.69 -3.55 -5.75
N LEU A 78 -14.16 -4.66 -5.20
CA LEU A 78 -14.84 -4.69 -3.90
C LEU A 78 -13.90 -4.31 -2.77
N LEU A 79 -12.67 -4.84 -2.75
CA LEU A 79 -11.68 -4.53 -1.72
C LEU A 79 -11.40 -3.02 -1.69
N ASN A 80 -11.17 -2.41 -2.84
CA ASN A 80 -10.91 -0.96 -2.90
C ASN A 80 -12.15 -0.15 -2.44
N ALA A 81 -13.36 -0.57 -2.82
CA ALA A 81 -14.59 0.08 -2.37
C ALA A 81 -14.80 -0.04 -0.85
N LEU A 82 -14.49 -1.20 -0.26
CA LEU A 82 -14.57 -1.41 1.19
C LEU A 82 -13.55 -0.55 1.94
N VAL A 83 -12.33 -0.45 1.44
CA VAL A 83 -11.30 0.42 2.02
C VAL A 83 -11.73 1.89 1.95
N TYR A 84 -12.27 2.35 0.81
CA TYR A 84 -12.78 3.72 0.68
C TYR A 84 -13.92 4.01 1.64
N LEU A 85 -14.86 3.07 1.79
CA LEU A 85 -15.95 3.18 2.75
C LEU A 85 -15.44 3.23 4.20
N TRP A 86 -14.43 2.43 4.53
CA TRP A 86 -13.82 2.40 5.84
C TRP A 86 -13.11 3.71 6.17
N VAL A 87 -12.22 4.18 5.28
CA VAL A 87 -11.55 5.48 5.44
C VAL A 87 -12.56 6.62 5.57
N PHE A 88 -13.62 6.62 4.77
CA PHE A 88 -14.68 7.62 4.86
C PHE A 88 -15.42 7.60 6.21
N ARG A 89 -15.63 6.42 6.80
CA ARG A 89 -16.30 6.30 8.11
C ARG A 89 -15.44 6.81 9.25
N GLU A 90 -14.12 6.57 9.18
CA GLU A 90 -13.19 7.01 10.23
C GLU A 90 -12.85 8.50 10.15
N LEU A 91 -12.63 9.03 8.95
CA LEU A 91 -12.08 10.36 8.74
C LEU A 91 -13.06 11.36 8.10
N GLY A 92 -14.17 10.90 7.52
CA GLY A 92 -15.05 11.73 6.69
C GLY A 92 -14.43 12.02 5.31
N LEU A 93 -14.87 13.12 4.66
CA LEU A 93 -14.29 13.61 3.39
C LEU A 93 -13.44 14.86 3.68
N ASN A 94 -12.15 14.68 3.79
CA ASN A 94 -11.14 15.72 3.97
C ASN A 94 -9.88 15.40 3.17
N GLY A 95 -8.91 16.31 3.16
CA GLY A 95 -7.65 16.12 2.41
C GLY A 95 -6.87 14.87 2.84
N GLU A 96 -6.84 14.58 4.13
CA GLU A 96 -6.20 13.40 4.70
C GLU A 96 -6.85 12.11 4.21
N ALA A 97 -8.19 12.03 4.22
CA ALA A 97 -8.93 10.87 3.74
C ALA A 97 -8.62 10.56 2.26
N PHE A 98 -8.53 11.58 1.40
CA PHE A 98 -8.17 11.38 -0.01
C PHE A 98 -6.75 10.83 -0.18
N ILE A 99 -5.79 11.29 0.62
CA ILE A 99 -4.42 10.78 0.61
C ILE A 99 -4.40 9.31 1.07
N ILE A 100 -5.08 8.98 2.15
CA ILE A 100 -5.15 7.62 2.67
C ILE A 100 -5.86 6.69 1.68
N MET A 101 -6.93 7.14 1.01
CA MET A 101 -7.58 6.39 -0.06
C MET A 101 -6.61 6.10 -1.23
N ALA A 102 -5.83 7.10 -1.66
CA ALA A 102 -4.84 6.95 -2.73
C ALA A 102 -3.69 6.01 -2.33
N LEU A 103 -3.15 6.14 -1.12
CA LEU A 103 -2.13 5.25 -0.57
C LEU A 103 -2.66 3.81 -0.46
N SER A 104 -3.88 3.61 0.04
CA SER A 104 -4.49 2.30 0.15
C SER A 104 -4.72 1.65 -1.22
N SER A 105 -5.14 2.43 -2.23
CA SER A 105 -5.25 1.95 -3.62
C SER A 105 -3.89 1.52 -4.17
N SER A 106 -2.82 2.28 -3.91
CA SER A 106 -1.47 1.90 -4.32
C SER A 106 -0.99 0.61 -3.64
N LEU A 107 -1.35 0.42 -2.35
CA LEU A 107 -1.06 -0.82 -1.61
C LEU A 107 -1.78 -2.04 -2.21
N ILE A 108 -3.02 -1.89 -2.65
CA ILE A 108 -3.74 -2.97 -3.33
C ILE A 108 -2.99 -3.37 -4.60
N VAL A 109 -2.59 -2.40 -5.44
CA VAL A 109 -1.81 -2.67 -6.65
C VAL A 109 -0.51 -3.39 -6.31
N ILE A 110 0.28 -2.85 -5.38
CA ILE A 110 1.57 -3.41 -4.96
C ILE A 110 1.39 -4.84 -4.43
N THR A 111 0.39 -5.06 -3.55
CA THR A 111 0.11 -6.38 -2.98
C THR A 111 -0.12 -7.43 -4.05
N PHE A 112 -0.98 -7.13 -5.03
CA PHE A 112 -1.29 -8.11 -6.07
C PHE A 112 -0.15 -8.30 -7.07
N ILE A 113 0.64 -7.27 -7.34
CA ILE A 113 1.85 -7.39 -8.18
C ILE A 113 2.92 -8.22 -7.44
N ASP A 114 3.13 -7.96 -6.16
CA ASP A 114 4.13 -8.67 -5.37
C ASP A 114 3.78 -10.15 -5.19
N LEU A 115 2.50 -10.47 -5.00
CA LEU A 115 2.02 -11.85 -4.96
C LEU A 115 2.26 -12.63 -6.27
N ASP A 116 2.18 -11.95 -7.43
CA ASP A 116 2.31 -12.61 -8.73
C ASP A 116 3.75 -12.60 -9.26
N HIS A 117 4.48 -11.52 -9.05
CA HIS A 117 5.74 -11.24 -9.71
C HIS A 117 6.90 -11.01 -8.75
N GLN A 118 6.64 -10.89 -7.44
CA GLN A 118 7.63 -10.59 -6.39
C GLN A 118 8.44 -9.31 -6.70
N ILE A 119 7.74 -8.30 -7.23
CA ILE A 119 8.31 -6.98 -7.51
C ILE A 119 7.40 -5.87 -6.99
N ILE A 120 8.01 -4.77 -6.57
CA ILE A 120 7.31 -3.54 -6.20
C ILE A 120 7.65 -2.48 -7.25
N PRO A 121 6.65 -1.96 -8.00
CA PRO A 121 6.91 -1.04 -9.12
C PRO A 121 7.46 0.31 -8.68
N ASP A 122 8.62 0.69 -9.21
CA ASP A 122 9.26 1.98 -8.96
C ASP A 122 8.40 3.17 -9.42
N VAL A 123 7.55 2.98 -10.43
CA VAL A 123 6.61 3.98 -10.93
C VAL A 123 5.57 4.40 -9.89
N ILE A 124 5.37 3.61 -8.83
CA ILE A 124 4.51 3.96 -7.69
C ILE A 124 5.37 4.52 -6.55
N THR A 125 6.44 3.82 -6.18
CA THR A 125 7.21 4.14 -4.97
C THR A 125 8.02 5.42 -5.09
N LEU A 126 8.70 5.66 -6.21
CA LEU A 126 9.54 6.84 -6.36
C LEU A 126 8.74 8.15 -6.43
N PRO A 127 7.70 8.29 -7.29
CA PRO A 127 6.86 9.48 -7.24
C PRO A 127 6.13 9.61 -5.90
N GLY A 128 5.73 8.47 -5.28
CA GLY A 128 5.11 8.46 -3.96
C GLY A 128 6.00 9.08 -2.88
N MET A 129 7.30 8.77 -2.85
CA MET A 129 8.24 9.39 -1.91
C MET A 129 8.27 10.92 -2.07
N VAL A 130 8.34 11.41 -3.31
CA VAL A 130 8.35 12.86 -3.58
C VAL A 130 7.04 13.51 -3.15
N LEU A 131 5.90 12.88 -3.48
CA LEU A 131 4.59 13.36 -3.06
C LEU A 131 4.45 13.37 -1.53
N GLY A 132 4.97 12.36 -0.83
CA GLY A 132 4.99 12.32 0.62
C GLY A 132 5.73 13.50 1.23
N LEU A 133 6.92 13.82 0.71
CA LEU A 133 7.71 14.96 1.19
C LEU A 133 7.03 16.32 0.92
N VAL A 134 6.25 16.42 -0.16
CA VAL A 134 5.61 17.69 -0.58
C VAL A 134 4.22 17.85 0.04
N ILE A 135 3.40 16.79 0.09
CA ILE A 135 1.99 16.87 0.44
C ILE A 135 1.75 16.60 1.93
N ALA A 136 2.43 15.57 2.49
CA ALA A 136 2.17 15.14 3.86
C ALA A 136 2.35 16.26 4.91
N PRO A 137 3.34 17.15 4.82
CA PRO A 137 3.51 18.24 5.79
C PRO A 137 2.31 19.17 5.92
N PHE A 138 1.49 19.27 4.87
CA PHE A 138 0.33 20.18 4.85
C PHE A 138 -0.99 19.49 5.22
N PHE A 139 -1.13 18.19 4.92
CA PHE A 139 -2.39 17.48 5.05
C PHE A 139 -2.40 16.40 6.14
N MET A 140 -1.22 15.93 6.58
CA MET A 140 -1.09 14.83 7.53
C MET A 140 -0.16 15.15 8.73
N PRO A 141 -0.17 16.36 9.28
CA PRO A 141 0.75 16.72 10.37
C PRO A 141 0.53 15.87 11.64
N ALA A 142 -0.72 15.46 11.88
CA ALA A 142 -1.06 14.67 13.07
C ALA A 142 -0.46 13.26 13.06
N LEU A 143 -0.37 12.60 11.89
CA LEU A 143 0.20 11.27 11.76
C LEU A 143 1.72 11.26 11.89
N ALA A 144 2.36 12.36 11.51
CA ALA A 144 3.80 12.51 11.61
C ALA A 144 4.32 12.44 13.07
N GLY A 145 3.53 12.95 14.03
CA GLY A 145 3.92 13.00 15.44
C GLY A 145 5.07 13.96 15.73
N PRO A 146 5.53 14.08 16.99
CA PRO A 146 6.64 14.96 17.35
C PRO A 146 7.97 14.46 16.80
N LEU A 147 8.88 15.39 16.54
CA LEU A 147 10.26 15.10 16.12
C LEU A 147 11.01 14.25 17.16
N PRO A 148 11.90 13.34 16.71
CA PRO A 148 12.73 12.56 17.60
C PRO A 148 13.80 13.44 18.27
N PHE A 149 14.28 13.03 19.46
CA PHE A 149 15.46 13.59 20.13
C PHE A 149 15.41 15.09 20.42
N TYR A 150 14.22 15.63 20.71
CA TYR A 150 14.04 17.06 21.02
C TYR A 150 14.47 18.02 19.88
N LEU A 151 14.49 17.56 18.63
CA LEU A 151 14.78 18.40 17.47
C LEU A 151 13.78 19.56 17.30
N ASP A 152 12.59 19.43 17.87
CA ASP A 152 11.58 20.49 17.99
C ASP A 152 12.12 21.77 18.65
N ARG A 153 13.04 21.61 19.63
CA ARG A 153 13.67 22.74 20.32
C ARG A 153 14.65 23.54 19.44
N LEU A 154 15.14 22.94 18.38
CA LEU A 154 16.09 23.57 17.45
C LEU A 154 15.37 24.29 16.29
N MET A 155 14.03 24.20 16.23
CA MET A 155 13.26 24.78 15.14
C MET A 155 13.05 26.28 15.33
N PRO A 156 13.18 27.07 14.23
CA PRO A 156 12.86 28.50 14.27
C PRO A 156 11.38 28.71 14.60
N GLN A 157 11.09 29.50 15.61
CA GLN A 157 9.73 29.92 15.91
C GLN A 157 9.17 30.73 14.74
N GLY A 158 7.98 30.31 14.22
CA GLY A 158 7.32 31.01 13.11
C GLY A 158 7.23 30.22 11.79
N TRP A 159 7.72 28.98 11.75
CA TRP A 159 7.59 28.11 10.57
C TRP A 159 6.68 26.90 10.88
N PRO A 160 5.35 27.06 10.77
CA PRO A 160 4.38 26.06 11.24
C PRO A 160 4.48 24.69 10.54
N HIS A 161 5.07 24.64 9.36
CA HIS A 161 5.22 23.39 8.58
C HIS A 161 6.66 22.84 8.59
N ALA A 162 7.64 23.55 9.16
CA ALA A 162 9.03 23.10 9.15
C ALA A 162 9.21 21.77 9.88
N GLU A 163 8.56 21.61 11.02
CA GLU A 163 8.56 20.38 11.80
C GLU A 163 7.99 19.20 11.00
N SER A 164 6.87 19.42 10.30
CA SER A 164 6.24 18.39 9.49
C SER A 164 7.10 17.97 8.29
N VAL A 165 7.78 18.94 7.63
CA VAL A 165 8.72 18.65 6.53
C VAL A 165 9.88 17.80 7.00
N ILE A 166 10.50 18.20 8.13
CA ILE A 166 11.62 17.44 8.68
C ILE A 166 11.19 16.05 9.11
N ASN A 167 10.00 15.93 9.71
CA ASN A 167 9.47 14.64 10.12
C ASN A 167 9.18 13.72 8.94
N SER A 168 8.69 14.25 7.81
CA SER A 168 8.54 13.51 6.56
C SER A 168 9.88 13.00 6.03
N PHE A 169 10.93 13.83 6.09
CA PHE A 169 12.27 13.43 5.69
C PHE A 169 12.88 12.37 6.63
N ILE A 170 12.77 12.59 7.94
CA ILE A 170 13.21 11.59 8.93
C ILE A 170 12.43 10.29 8.74
N GLY A 171 11.12 10.37 8.48
CA GLY A 171 10.26 9.24 8.21
C GLY A 171 10.70 8.44 6.98
N LEU A 172 11.05 9.13 5.89
CA LEU A 172 11.58 8.49 4.68
C LEU A 172 12.84 7.68 5.01
N VAL A 173 13.77 8.27 5.77
CA VAL A 173 15.02 7.58 6.18
C VAL A 173 14.70 6.43 7.15
N ALA A 174 13.87 6.67 8.16
CA ALA A 174 13.50 5.67 9.17
C ALA A 174 12.70 4.50 8.59
N GLY A 175 11.95 4.73 7.51
CA GLY A 175 11.25 3.66 6.79
C GLY A 175 12.21 2.82 5.93
N GLY A 176 13.07 3.48 5.16
CA GLY A 176 13.95 2.78 4.21
C GLY A 176 15.24 2.23 4.83
N ALA A 177 15.92 3.01 5.68
CA ALA A 177 17.26 2.66 6.16
C ALA A 177 17.33 1.37 6.98
N PRO A 178 16.39 1.05 7.90
CA PRO A 178 16.46 -0.21 8.65
C PRO A 178 16.40 -1.44 7.75
N LEU A 179 15.51 -1.45 6.77
CA LEU A 179 15.37 -2.56 5.83
C LEU A 179 16.57 -2.63 4.89
N PHE A 180 17.07 -1.49 4.40
CA PHE A 180 18.26 -1.44 3.58
C PHE A 180 19.48 -1.97 4.32
N LEU A 181 19.72 -1.52 5.55
CA LEU A 181 20.84 -1.95 6.38
C LEU A 181 20.76 -3.44 6.71
N LEU A 182 19.57 -3.93 7.05
CA LEU A 182 19.35 -5.35 7.32
C LEU A 182 19.66 -6.21 6.09
N GLY A 183 19.15 -5.82 4.92
CA GLY A 183 19.41 -6.50 3.65
C GLY A 183 20.92 -6.48 3.29
N TRP A 184 21.55 -5.31 3.39
CA TRP A 184 22.97 -5.14 3.11
C TRP A 184 23.89 -5.95 4.03
N ILE A 185 23.60 -5.95 5.35
CA ILE A 185 24.37 -6.74 6.33
C ILE A 185 24.21 -8.23 6.02
N TRP A 186 23.00 -8.69 5.73
CA TRP A 186 22.76 -10.09 5.43
C TRP A 186 23.46 -10.54 4.15
N GLU A 187 23.37 -9.75 3.08
CA GLU A 187 24.05 -10.01 1.81
C GLU A 187 25.57 -10.12 2.01
N LYS A 188 26.14 -9.22 2.81
CA LYS A 188 27.57 -9.23 3.13
C LYS A 188 28.00 -10.44 3.95
N LEU A 189 27.14 -10.95 4.83
CA LEU A 189 27.43 -12.10 5.70
C LEU A 189 27.17 -13.45 4.99
N ARG A 190 26.15 -13.51 4.17
CA ARG A 190 25.67 -14.79 3.59
C ARG A 190 25.86 -14.89 2.08
N HIS A 191 26.25 -13.80 1.39
CA HIS A 191 26.38 -13.72 -0.08
C HIS A 191 25.10 -14.11 -0.84
N VAL A 192 23.92 -13.87 -0.19
CA VAL A 192 22.58 -14.14 -0.75
C VAL A 192 21.73 -12.89 -0.50
N GLU A 193 21.02 -12.43 -1.54
CA GLU A 193 20.06 -11.35 -1.40
C GLU A 193 18.97 -11.78 -0.42
N ALA A 194 18.81 -11.02 0.69
CA ALA A 194 17.85 -11.33 1.73
C ALA A 194 16.53 -10.57 1.58
N MET A 195 16.54 -9.41 0.91
CA MET A 195 15.40 -8.51 0.85
C MET A 195 15.38 -7.78 -0.48
N GLY A 196 14.20 -7.68 -1.07
CA GLY A 196 13.98 -6.92 -2.30
C GLY A 196 14.17 -5.40 -2.07
N GLY A 197 14.91 -4.75 -2.97
CA GLY A 197 15.03 -3.28 -2.94
C GLY A 197 13.68 -2.55 -3.04
N GLY A 198 12.64 -3.24 -3.51
CA GLY A 198 11.27 -2.76 -3.56
C GLY A 198 10.67 -2.48 -2.18
N ASP A 199 10.87 -3.39 -1.21
CA ASP A 199 10.36 -3.22 0.17
C ASP A 199 10.98 -1.99 0.85
N VAL A 200 12.28 -1.76 0.62
CA VAL A 200 13.00 -0.57 1.10
C VAL A 200 12.36 0.71 0.55
N LYS A 201 12.11 0.76 -0.76
CA LYS A 201 11.49 1.92 -1.42
C LYS A 201 10.04 2.13 -0.96
N LEU A 202 9.28 1.05 -0.80
CA LEU A 202 7.92 1.08 -0.29
C LEU A 202 7.89 1.69 1.11
N MET A 203 8.76 1.24 2.01
CA MET A 203 8.80 1.75 3.38
C MET A 203 9.34 3.18 3.46
N ALA A 204 10.28 3.56 2.60
CA ALA A 204 10.70 4.96 2.47
C ALA A 204 9.54 5.86 2.01
N MET A 205 8.71 5.40 1.07
CA MET A 205 7.50 6.11 0.65
C MET A 205 6.51 6.25 1.81
N PHE A 206 6.19 5.18 2.53
CA PHE A 206 5.28 5.28 3.67
C PHE A 206 5.83 6.16 4.79
N GLY A 207 7.12 6.08 5.05
CA GLY A 207 7.77 6.95 6.03
C GLY A 207 7.67 8.43 5.66
N SER A 208 7.76 8.78 4.38
CA SER A 208 7.61 10.17 3.92
C SER A 208 6.19 10.73 4.13
N PHE A 209 5.15 9.88 4.08
CA PHE A 209 3.77 10.30 4.35
C PHE A 209 3.41 10.30 5.83
N LEU A 210 3.80 9.24 6.54
CA LEU A 210 3.27 8.92 7.87
C LEU A 210 4.24 9.24 9.01
N GLY A 211 5.47 9.65 8.66
CA GLY A 211 6.53 9.93 9.62
C GLY A 211 7.21 8.67 10.18
N TRP A 212 8.24 8.88 10.98
CA TRP A 212 9.15 7.83 11.42
C TRP A 212 8.54 6.79 12.36
N LYS A 213 7.65 7.22 13.28
CA LYS A 213 7.00 6.31 14.23
C LYS A 213 6.09 5.30 13.51
N SER A 214 5.28 5.82 12.58
CA SER A 214 4.39 5.01 11.76
C SER A 214 5.17 4.05 10.87
N ALA A 215 6.27 4.49 10.27
CA ALA A 215 7.12 3.64 9.45
C ALA A 215 7.69 2.46 10.25
N LEU A 216 8.20 2.69 11.45
CA LEU A 216 8.69 1.62 12.33
C LEU A 216 7.57 0.68 12.77
N LEU A 217 6.38 1.22 13.06
CA LEU A 217 5.21 0.41 13.41
C LEU A 217 4.78 -0.49 12.25
N ILE A 218 4.77 0.02 11.01
CA ILE A 218 4.45 -0.77 9.82
C ILE A 218 5.44 -1.94 9.66
N ILE A 219 6.75 -1.68 9.78
CA ILE A 219 7.77 -2.73 9.70
C ILE A 219 7.53 -3.79 10.77
N MET A 220 7.26 -3.36 12.01
CA MET A 220 6.99 -4.28 13.12
C MET A 220 5.75 -5.14 12.86
N LEU A 221 4.63 -4.52 12.49
CA LEU A 221 3.38 -5.25 12.20
C LEU A 221 3.54 -6.18 11.00
N GLY A 222 4.20 -5.72 9.93
CA GLY A 222 4.49 -6.54 8.75
C GLY A 222 5.38 -7.74 9.09
N ALA A 223 6.42 -7.54 9.90
CA ALA A 223 7.30 -8.62 10.34
C ALA A 223 6.58 -9.66 11.21
N ILE A 224 5.73 -9.20 12.13
CA ILE A 224 4.90 -10.09 12.97
C ILE A 224 3.94 -10.90 12.09
N ALA A 225 3.18 -10.22 11.22
CA ALA A 225 2.21 -10.88 10.35
C ALA A 225 2.89 -11.88 9.40
N GLY A 226 4.00 -11.47 8.76
CA GLY A 226 4.79 -12.34 7.88
C GLY A 226 5.36 -13.55 8.61
N SER A 227 5.87 -13.36 9.83
CA SER A 227 6.38 -14.47 10.66
C SER A 227 5.28 -15.45 11.06
N VAL A 228 4.12 -14.95 11.48
CA VAL A 228 2.97 -15.80 11.86
C VAL A 228 2.50 -16.63 10.66
N VAL A 229 2.31 -15.99 9.50
CA VAL A 229 1.88 -16.69 8.28
C VAL A 229 2.95 -17.66 7.80
N GLY A 230 4.23 -17.26 7.79
CA GLY A 230 5.34 -18.10 7.37
C GLY A 230 5.46 -19.36 8.22
N VAL A 231 5.42 -19.22 9.56
CA VAL A 231 5.44 -20.37 10.50
C VAL A 231 4.21 -21.27 10.28
N ALA A 232 3.02 -20.67 10.13
CA ALA A 232 1.80 -21.45 9.90
C ALA A 232 1.87 -22.27 8.60
N LEU A 233 2.39 -21.68 7.51
CA LEU A 233 2.54 -22.39 6.24
C LEU A 233 3.54 -23.55 6.31
N ILE A 234 4.64 -23.37 7.06
CA ILE A 234 5.63 -24.43 7.30
C ILE A 234 5.01 -25.57 8.14
N LEU A 235 4.32 -25.24 9.22
CA LEU A 235 3.66 -26.23 10.10
C LEU A 235 2.57 -27.02 9.36
N LEU A 236 1.83 -26.37 8.47
CA LEU A 236 0.82 -27.02 7.62
C LEU A 236 1.42 -27.81 6.47
N ARG A 237 2.75 -27.89 6.35
CA ARG A 237 3.48 -28.53 5.24
C ARG A 237 3.08 -28.05 3.84
N LYS A 238 2.49 -26.86 3.74
CA LYS A 238 2.07 -26.24 2.47
C LYS A 238 3.19 -25.43 1.81
N HIS A 239 4.27 -25.18 2.54
CA HIS A 239 5.40 -24.39 2.05
C HIS A 239 6.70 -25.04 2.51
N LYS A 240 7.69 -25.10 1.61
CA LYS A 240 9.05 -25.47 1.98
C LYS A 240 9.76 -24.22 2.48
N ALA A 241 10.65 -24.35 3.47
CA ALA A 241 11.40 -23.23 4.04
C ALA A 241 12.27 -22.48 2.98
N GLU A 242 12.53 -23.12 1.86
CA GLU A 242 13.32 -22.57 0.72
C GLU A 242 12.50 -21.64 -0.18
N ASN A 243 11.17 -21.66 -0.12
CA ASN A 243 10.33 -20.82 -0.96
C ASN A 243 10.28 -19.39 -0.38
N VAL A 244 10.42 -18.40 -1.24
CA VAL A 244 10.32 -16.99 -0.87
C VAL A 244 8.84 -16.61 -0.72
N ILE A 245 8.48 -16.05 0.44
CA ILE A 245 7.15 -15.46 0.66
C ILE A 245 7.28 -13.96 0.41
N PRO A 246 6.47 -13.37 -0.48
CA PRO A 246 6.53 -11.93 -0.73
C PRO A 246 6.23 -11.16 0.56
N PHE A 247 7.06 -10.18 0.89
CA PHE A 247 6.93 -9.41 2.14
C PHE A 247 6.01 -8.19 1.99
N GLY A 248 5.90 -7.65 0.78
CA GLY A 248 5.07 -6.49 0.46
C GLY A 248 3.62 -6.58 0.95
N PRO A 249 2.89 -7.71 0.79
CA PRO A 249 1.53 -7.87 1.30
C PRO A 249 1.40 -7.68 2.82
N PHE A 250 2.40 -8.10 3.61
CA PHE A 250 2.40 -7.94 5.06
C PHE A 250 2.71 -6.49 5.45
N LEU A 251 3.63 -5.84 4.74
CA LEU A 251 3.87 -4.40 4.90
C LEU A 251 2.62 -3.60 4.54
N ALA A 252 1.93 -3.98 3.46
CA ALA A 252 0.69 -3.35 3.04
C ALA A 252 -0.42 -3.47 4.09
N ALA A 253 -0.62 -4.65 4.67
CA ALA A 253 -1.57 -4.85 5.77
C ALA A 253 -1.19 -4.02 7.00
N GLY A 254 0.08 -4.03 7.40
CA GLY A 254 0.61 -3.20 8.48
C GLY A 254 0.39 -1.71 8.23
N ALA A 255 0.56 -1.25 6.98
CA ALA A 255 0.36 0.15 6.60
C ALA A 255 -1.12 0.57 6.74
N VAL A 256 -2.07 -0.25 6.26
CA VAL A 256 -3.51 0.04 6.41
C VAL A 256 -3.90 0.14 7.88
N VAL A 257 -3.44 -0.79 8.72
CA VAL A 257 -3.70 -0.75 10.16
C VAL A 257 -3.09 0.49 10.79
N THR A 258 -1.85 0.84 10.44
CA THR A 258 -1.16 2.01 11.00
C THR A 258 -1.81 3.33 10.56
N MET A 259 -2.28 3.44 9.32
CA MET A 259 -2.96 4.63 8.83
C MET A 259 -4.25 4.94 9.59
N LEU A 260 -4.95 3.93 10.06
CA LEU A 260 -6.25 4.09 10.73
C LEU A 260 -6.16 4.04 12.26
N TYR A 261 -5.28 3.22 12.80
CA TYR A 261 -5.18 2.97 14.25
C TYR A 261 -3.78 3.16 14.82
N GLY A 262 -2.85 3.73 14.05
CA GLY A 262 -1.44 3.85 14.46
C GLY A 262 -1.25 4.69 15.73
N SER A 263 -2.00 5.78 15.88
CA SER A 263 -2.00 6.62 17.09
C SER A 263 -2.43 5.85 18.32
N ASP A 264 -3.50 5.06 18.21
CA ASP A 264 -4.06 4.30 19.33
C ASP A 264 -3.13 3.16 19.75
N ILE A 265 -2.57 2.45 18.76
CA ILE A 265 -1.60 1.38 18.99
C ILE A 265 -0.34 1.91 19.66
N LEU A 266 0.19 3.03 19.16
CA LEU A 266 1.38 3.66 19.73
C LEU A 266 1.13 4.18 21.14
N SER A 267 0.01 4.85 21.41
CA SER A 267 -0.34 5.35 22.73
C SER A 267 -0.55 4.21 23.73
N TRP A 268 -1.20 3.13 23.33
CA TRP A 268 -1.34 1.91 24.14
C TRP A 268 0.02 1.30 24.47
N TYR A 269 0.89 1.13 23.46
CA TYR A 269 2.23 0.54 23.64
C TYR A 269 3.12 1.38 24.58
N LEU A 270 3.15 2.72 24.37
CA LEU A 270 3.90 3.62 25.23
C LEU A 270 3.33 3.66 26.64
N GLY A 271 2.01 3.55 26.81
CA GLY A 271 1.38 3.44 28.12
C GLY A 271 1.79 2.18 28.89
N LEU A 272 1.98 1.04 28.18
CA LEU A 272 2.53 -0.18 28.81
C LEU A 272 3.96 -0.04 29.31
N LEU A 273 4.77 0.74 28.58
CA LEU A 273 6.15 1.00 28.95
C LEU A 273 6.29 2.08 30.06
N ARG A 274 5.18 2.72 30.48
CA ARG A 274 5.15 3.86 31.43
C ARG A 274 6.07 5.02 31.02
N ILE A 275 6.22 5.26 29.72
CA ILE A 275 7.01 6.37 29.15
C ILE A 275 6.07 7.51 28.70
#